data_8d5e20a920281f745d915d197e40d128
#
_entry.id   8d5e20a920281f745d915d197e40d128
#
_cell.length_a   1.000
_cell.length_b   1.000
_cell.length_c   1.000
_cell.angle_alpha   90.00
_cell.angle_beta   90.00
_cell.angle_gamma   90.00
#
_symmetry.space_group_name_H-M   'P 1'
#
loop_
_entity.id
_entity.type
_entity.pdbx_description
1 polymer ?
#
loop_
_entity_poly.entity_id
_entity_poly.type
_entity_poly.pdbx_seq_one_letter_code
_entity_poly.pdbx_strand_id
1 'polypeptide(L)'
;MILRAYTKEDSPVIAKWIRSETELYQWSASHFGFFPLLPCSIDEHYAPSLKTGRFIPLTGVDDGGKPVAHLFIKYPNENDDSLVRFGFVVVDPDMRGKGYGRELIRLAIDYVRNNLSATRISLGVFENNPKAKKCYVSAGFKEYGSHTVDTPFGQWDCTDMELYL
;
A
#
# COMPACT_ATOMS: atom_id res chain seq x y z
N MET A 1 6.88 -6.23 14.57
CA MET A 1 5.88 -5.23 14.10
C MET A 1 4.48 -5.80 14.29
N ILE A 2 3.51 -4.98 14.67
CA ILE A 2 2.08 -5.30 14.67
C ILE A 2 1.32 -4.33 13.76
N LEU A 3 0.17 -4.76 13.21
CA LEU A 3 -0.75 -3.89 12.47
C LEU A 3 -1.82 -3.35 13.39
N ARG A 4 -2.13 -2.07 13.26
CA ARG A 4 -3.30 -1.42 13.84
C ARG A 4 -4.03 -0.57 12.81
N ALA A 5 -5.25 -0.16 13.13
CA ALA A 5 -5.95 0.81 12.31
C ALA A 5 -5.11 2.11 12.17
N TYR A 6 -5.13 2.68 10.98
CA TYR A 6 -4.57 4.00 10.71
C TYR A 6 -5.32 5.07 11.49
N THR A 7 -4.60 6.06 11.96
CA THR A 7 -5.16 7.26 12.58
C THR A 7 -4.61 8.52 11.92
N LYS A 8 -5.25 9.68 12.14
CA LYS A 8 -4.80 10.95 11.54
C LYS A 8 -3.40 11.37 11.99
N GLU A 9 -2.98 10.93 13.16
CA GLU A 9 -1.64 11.17 13.70
C GLU A 9 -0.55 10.47 12.89
N ASP A 10 -0.91 9.44 12.11
CA ASP A 10 0.02 8.72 11.23
C ASP A 10 0.32 9.52 9.95
N SER A 11 -0.62 10.33 9.46
CA SER A 11 -0.50 11.06 8.20
C SER A 11 0.79 11.89 8.08
N PRO A 12 1.13 12.75 9.05
CA PRO A 12 2.36 13.53 8.99
C PRO A 12 3.64 12.68 9.08
N VAL A 13 3.56 11.50 9.68
CA VAL A 13 4.69 10.58 9.76
C VAL A 13 4.90 9.90 8.41
N ILE A 14 3.83 9.36 7.82
CA ILE A 14 3.86 8.67 6.52
C ILE A 14 4.26 9.65 5.41
N ALA A 15 3.73 10.89 5.42
CA ALA A 15 4.09 11.91 4.43
C ALA A 15 5.60 12.17 4.37
N LYS A 16 6.30 12.14 5.51
CA LYS A 16 7.77 12.31 5.59
C LYS A 16 8.56 11.13 5.02
N TRP A 17 7.95 9.96 4.87
CA TRP A 17 8.62 8.79 4.27
C TRP A 17 8.74 8.89 2.76
N ILE A 18 7.95 9.77 2.14
CA ILE A 18 7.99 10.04 0.71
C ILE A 18 9.00 11.18 0.48
N ARG A 19 10.20 10.83 0.00
CA ARG A 19 11.35 11.74 -0.03
C ARG A 19 11.63 12.36 -1.41
N SER A 20 10.90 11.93 -2.44
CA SER A 20 11.00 12.48 -3.80
C SER A 20 9.69 12.36 -4.55
N GLU A 21 9.56 13.15 -5.62
CA GLU A 21 8.41 13.08 -6.51
C GLU A 21 8.31 11.70 -7.18
N THR A 22 9.43 11.10 -7.57
CA THR A 22 9.46 9.72 -8.09
C THR A 22 8.90 8.72 -7.08
N GLU A 23 9.31 8.80 -5.80
CA GLU A 23 8.77 7.93 -4.75
C GLU A 23 7.26 8.16 -4.53
N LEU A 24 6.78 9.41 -4.65
CA LEU A 24 5.36 9.72 -4.56
C LEU A 24 4.56 8.97 -5.62
N TYR A 25 5.00 9.03 -6.89
CA TYR A 25 4.33 8.33 -7.98
C TYR A 25 4.48 6.80 -7.88
N GLN A 26 5.64 6.30 -7.47
CA GLN A 26 5.83 4.86 -7.22
C GLN A 26 4.90 4.32 -6.12
N TRP A 27 4.63 5.14 -5.09
CA TRP A 27 3.80 4.76 -3.96
C TRP A 27 2.30 4.87 -4.23
N SER A 28 1.90 5.95 -4.88
CA SER A 28 0.49 6.34 -4.97
C SER A 28 -0.03 6.51 -6.41
N ALA A 29 0.78 6.18 -7.42
CA ALA A 29 0.48 6.54 -8.81
C ALA A 29 0.15 8.05 -8.91
N SER A 30 -0.90 8.43 -9.62
CA SER A 30 -1.30 9.83 -9.80
C SER A 30 -2.35 10.32 -8.78
N HIS A 31 -2.52 9.59 -7.65
CA HIS A 31 -3.53 9.96 -6.65
C HIS A 31 -3.23 11.26 -5.89
N PHE A 32 -1.95 11.63 -5.77
CA PHE A 32 -1.52 12.93 -5.24
C PHE A 32 -0.84 13.71 -6.35
N GLY A 33 -1.29 14.93 -6.60
CA GLY A 33 -0.89 15.71 -7.77
C GLY A 33 0.38 16.55 -7.60
N PHE A 34 1.04 16.52 -6.43
CA PHE A 34 2.19 17.39 -6.15
C PHE A 34 3.10 16.83 -5.06
N PHE A 35 4.37 17.20 -5.15
CA PHE A 35 5.40 16.93 -4.14
C PHE A 35 5.97 18.28 -3.63
N PRO A 36 6.29 18.42 -2.33
CA PRO A 36 6.20 17.43 -1.26
C PRO A 36 4.76 17.14 -0.82
N LEU A 37 4.53 15.91 -0.34
CA LEU A 37 3.23 15.50 0.17
C LEU A 37 2.91 16.26 1.48
N LEU A 38 1.77 16.96 1.50
CA LEU A 38 1.35 17.67 2.70
C LEU A 38 0.89 16.69 3.80
N PRO A 39 1.11 17.03 5.07
CA PRO A 39 0.73 16.14 6.19
C PRO A 39 -0.74 15.73 6.21
N CYS A 40 -1.67 16.61 5.76
CA CYS A 40 -3.11 16.35 5.73
C CYS A 40 -3.57 15.61 4.46
N SER A 41 -2.75 15.53 3.41
CA SER A 41 -3.17 15.02 2.09
C SER A 41 -3.67 13.58 2.16
N ILE A 42 -3.06 12.74 3.00
CA ILE A 42 -3.45 11.34 3.18
C ILE A 42 -4.85 11.27 3.82
N ASP A 43 -5.09 12.05 4.87
CA ASP A 43 -6.40 12.09 5.55
C ASP A 43 -7.51 12.56 4.62
N GLU A 44 -7.25 13.61 3.86
CA GLU A 44 -8.21 14.16 2.89
C GLU A 44 -8.53 13.15 1.80
N HIS A 45 -7.50 12.43 1.31
CA HIS A 45 -7.67 11.38 0.31
C HIS A 45 -8.45 10.18 0.85
N TYR A 46 -8.24 9.80 2.11
CA TYR A 46 -8.90 8.64 2.73
C TYR A 46 -10.33 8.94 3.21
N ALA A 47 -10.64 10.18 3.57
CA ALA A 47 -11.90 10.55 4.20
C ALA A 47 -13.17 10.09 3.46
N PRO A 48 -13.29 10.19 2.12
CA PRO A 48 -14.44 9.66 1.39
C PRO A 48 -14.53 8.13 1.47
N SER A 49 -13.40 7.44 1.31
CA SER A 49 -13.34 5.97 1.26
C SER A 49 -13.61 5.33 2.61
N LEU A 50 -13.19 5.95 3.71
CA LEU A 50 -13.46 5.48 5.06
C LEU A 50 -14.96 5.38 5.38
N LYS A 51 -15.79 6.22 4.76
CA LYS A 51 -17.25 6.22 4.95
C LYS A 51 -17.93 5.00 4.31
N THR A 52 -17.27 4.32 3.39
CA THR A 52 -17.86 3.18 2.65
C THR A 52 -17.84 1.87 3.42
N GLY A 53 -17.03 1.76 4.47
CA GLY A 53 -16.75 0.49 5.16
C GLY A 53 -15.95 -0.52 4.32
N ARG A 54 -15.56 -0.16 3.09
CA ARG A 54 -14.85 -1.03 2.14
C ARG A 54 -13.37 -0.62 1.94
N PHE A 55 -12.87 0.21 2.83
CA PHE A 55 -11.51 0.73 2.83
C PHE A 55 -10.91 0.66 4.22
N ILE A 56 -9.82 -0.06 4.36
CA ILE A 56 -9.19 -0.41 5.64
C ILE A 56 -7.72 0.00 5.59
N PRO A 57 -7.39 1.23 5.97
CA PRO A 57 -6.00 1.65 6.09
C PRO A 57 -5.40 1.13 7.40
N LEU A 58 -4.18 0.59 7.31
CA LEU A 58 -3.47 -0.04 8.41
C LEU A 58 -2.07 0.54 8.56
N THR A 59 -1.67 0.79 9.79
CA THR A 59 -0.32 1.22 10.15
C THR A 59 0.41 0.10 10.87
N GLY A 60 1.59 -0.25 10.36
CA GLY A 60 2.52 -1.14 11.05
C GLY A 60 3.35 -0.35 12.05
N VAL A 61 3.34 -0.79 13.31
CA VAL A 61 4.13 -0.16 14.38
C VAL A 61 5.15 -1.13 14.94
N ASP A 62 6.30 -0.60 15.39
CA ASP A 62 7.32 -1.37 16.08
C ASP A 62 6.90 -1.70 17.54
N ASP A 63 7.78 -2.36 18.27
CA ASP A 63 7.52 -2.77 19.66
C ASP A 63 7.37 -1.57 20.62
N GLY A 64 7.83 -0.39 20.22
CA GLY A 64 7.63 0.87 20.94
C GLY A 64 6.36 1.63 20.53
N GLY A 65 5.56 1.09 19.61
CA GLY A 65 4.36 1.73 19.08
C GLY A 65 4.62 2.81 18.03
N LYS A 66 5.87 2.98 17.58
CA LYS A 66 6.22 3.95 16.55
C LYS A 66 5.80 3.43 15.16
N PRO A 67 5.11 4.25 14.33
CA PRO A 67 4.83 3.89 12.95
C PRO A 67 6.12 3.61 12.16
N VAL A 68 6.16 2.48 11.45
CA VAL A 68 7.31 2.05 10.63
C VAL A 68 6.90 1.57 9.24
N ALA A 69 5.60 1.32 9.03
CA ALA A 69 5.08 0.88 7.75
C ALA A 69 3.59 1.24 7.60
N HIS A 70 3.10 1.27 6.36
CA HIS A 70 1.70 1.57 6.08
C HIS A 70 1.26 0.87 4.79
N LEU A 71 -0.03 0.52 4.73
CA LEU A 71 -0.76 0.12 3.54
C LEU A 71 -2.26 0.34 3.75
N PHE A 72 -3.03 0.28 2.66
CA PHE A 72 -4.46 0.07 2.80
C PHE A 72 -4.91 -1.25 2.15
N ILE A 73 -6.05 -1.77 2.61
CA ILE A 73 -6.81 -2.84 1.99
C ILE A 73 -8.13 -2.24 1.52
N LYS A 74 -8.52 -2.47 0.28
CA LYS A 74 -9.82 -2.03 -0.22
C LYS A 74 -10.51 -3.12 -1.03
N TYR A 75 -11.82 -3.12 -1.03
CA TYR A 75 -12.63 -3.87 -1.97
C TYR A 75 -12.76 -3.06 -3.26
N PRO A 76 -12.23 -3.53 -4.41
CA PRO A 76 -12.27 -2.78 -5.66
C PRO A 76 -13.65 -2.77 -6.32
N ASN A 77 -14.49 -3.77 -6.03
CA ASN A 77 -15.82 -3.95 -6.60
C ASN A 77 -16.89 -3.84 -5.53
N GLU A 78 -17.97 -3.12 -5.78
CA GLU A 78 -19.04 -2.91 -4.78
C GLU A 78 -19.78 -4.19 -4.39
N ASN A 79 -19.95 -5.12 -5.32
CA ASN A 79 -20.74 -6.34 -5.15
C ASN A 79 -19.91 -7.62 -5.11
N ASP A 80 -18.60 -7.50 -4.90
CA ASP A 80 -17.69 -8.65 -4.84
C ASP A 80 -16.76 -8.53 -3.64
N ASP A 81 -16.98 -9.37 -2.64
CA ASP A 81 -16.18 -9.45 -1.44
C ASP A 81 -15.06 -10.52 -1.53
N SER A 82 -15.01 -11.27 -2.64
CA SER A 82 -13.99 -12.29 -2.84
C SER A 82 -12.61 -11.74 -3.16
N LEU A 83 -12.54 -10.48 -3.63
CA LEU A 83 -11.30 -9.80 -3.99
C LEU A 83 -11.08 -8.56 -3.13
N VAL A 84 -9.87 -8.45 -2.56
CA VAL A 84 -9.36 -7.21 -2.00
C VAL A 84 -8.09 -6.74 -2.73
N ARG A 85 -7.80 -5.45 -2.67
CA ARG A 85 -6.61 -4.87 -3.26
C ARG A 85 -5.77 -4.18 -2.19
N PHE A 86 -4.48 -4.49 -2.15
CA PHE A 86 -3.50 -3.73 -1.38
C PHE A 86 -3.05 -2.50 -2.17
N GLY A 87 -2.90 -1.39 -1.47
CA GLY A 87 -2.38 -0.17 -2.06
C GLY A 87 -1.62 0.67 -1.04
N PHE A 88 -0.90 1.65 -1.56
CA PHE A 88 -0.09 2.60 -0.79
C PHE A 88 0.86 1.93 0.19
N VAL A 89 1.47 0.82 -0.25
CA VAL A 89 2.44 0.06 0.57
C VAL A 89 3.72 0.86 0.70
N VAL A 90 4.08 1.20 1.92
CA VAL A 90 5.32 1.95 2.21
C VAL A 90 5.94 1.50 3.54
N VAL A 91 7.25 1.53 3.60
CA VAL A 91 8.05 1.32 4.82
C VAL A 91 8.88 2.57 5.05
N ASP A 92 8.99 2.99 6.30
CA ASP A 92 9.90 4.06 6.73
C ASP A 92 11.26 3.87 6.04
N PRO A 93 11.74 4.84 5.24
CA PRO A 93 13.00 4.73 4.51
C PRO A 93 14.19 4.30 5.38
N ASP A 94 14.22 4.72 6.65
CA ASP A 94 15.30 4.40 7.58
C ASP A 94 15.20 2.96 8.14
N MET A 95 14.07 2.29 7.88
CA MET A 95 13.80 0.90 8.26
C MET A 95 13.86 -0.06 7.07
N ARG A 96 14.09 0.44 5.86
CA ARG A 96 14.22 -0.39 4.64
C ARG A 96 15.45 -1.31 4.73
N GLY A 97 15.40 -2.43 4.03
CA GLY A 97 16.49 -3.43 4.04
C GLY A 97 16.52 -4.36 5.25
N LYS A 98 15.69 -4.10 6.27
CA LYS A 98 15.65 -4.87 7.54
C LYS A 98 14.50 -5.89 7.60
N GLY A 99 13.84 -6.18 6.47
CA GLY A 99 12.75 -7.17 6.41
C GLY A 99 11.34 -6.62 6.65
N TYR A 100 11.18 -5.37 7.07
CA TYR A 100 9.88 -4.78 7.42
C TYR A 100 8.85 -4.82 6.28
N GLY A 101 9.26 -4.66 5.01
CA GLY A 101 8.34 -4.77 3.88
C GLY A 101 7.73 -6.16 3.74
N ARG A 102 8.55 -7.20 3.89
CA ARG A 102 8.07 -8.59 3.86
C ARG A 102 7.16 -8.90 5.05
N GLU A 103 7.52 -8.41 6.22
CA GLU A 103 6.72 -8.57 7.43
C GLU A 103 5.37 -7.87 7.30
N LEU A 104 5.33 -6.63 6.78
CA LEU A 104 4.11 -5.88 6.50
C LEU A 104 3.16 -6.67 5.60
N ILE A 105 3.66 -7.17 4.47
CA ILE A 105 2.84 -7.93 3.52
C ILE A 105 2.33 -9.22 4.14
N ARG A 106 3.16 -9.96 4.88
CA ARG A 106 2.72 -11.17 5.60
C ARG A 106 1.59 -10.86 6.59
N LEU A 107 1.76 -9.83 7.42
CA LEU A 107 0.75 -9.42 8.39
C LEU A 107 -0.55 -8.93 7.72
N ALA A 108 -0.44 -8.26 6.58
CA ALA A 108 -1.63 -7.84 5.82
C ALA A 108 -2.37 -9.03 5.20
N ILE A 109 -1.65 -10.05 4.70
CA ILE A 109 -2.24 -11.31 4.24
C ILE A 109 -2.96 -12.02 5.41
N ASP A 110 -2.30 -12.14 6.56
CA ASP A 110 -2.88 -12.74 7.76
C ASP A 110 -4.11 -11.96 8.24
N TYR A 111 -4.09 -10.63 8.13
CA TYR A 111 -5.26 -9.80 8.43
C TYR A 111 -6.44 -10.14 7.53
N VAL A 112 -6.23 -10.26 6.21
CA VAL A 112 -7.28 -10.63 5.27
C VAL A 112 -7.84 -12.01 5.61
N ARG A 113 -6.99 -13.02 5.82
CA ARG A 113 -7.40 -14.38 6.15
C ARG A 113 -8.25 -14.48 7.43
N ASN A 114 -7.91 -13.68 8.42
CA ASN A 114 -8.54 -13.79 9.74
C ASN A 114 -9.77 -12.89 9.91
N ASN A 115 -9.93 -11.84 9.10
CA ASN A 115 -10.94 -10.81 9.33
C ASN A 115 -11.85 -10.53 8.13
N LEU A 116 -11.51 -11.01 6.94
CA LEU A 116 -12.28 -10.72 5.73
C LEU A 116 -12.68 -12.01 5.02
N SER A 117 -13.74 -11.93 4.19
CA SER A 117 -14.21 -13.08 3.40
C SER A 117 -13.51 -13.23 2.06
N ALA A 118 -12.52 -12.39 1.78
CA ALA A 118 -11.81 -12.41 0.51
C ALA A 118 -10.96 -13.69 0.37
N THR A 119 -10.99 -14.25 -0.83
CA THR A 119 -10.19 -15.42 -1.23
C THR A 119 -9.04 -15.06 -2.15
N ARG A 120 -8.98 -13.79 -2.57
CA ARG A 120 -7.96 -13.27 -3.48
C ARG A 120 -7.53 -11.87 -3.08
N ILE A 121 -6.23 -11.63 -3.15
CA ILE A 121 -5.61 -10.31 -2.94
C ILE A 121 -4.95 -9.89 -4.24
N SER A 122 -5.14 -8.64 -4.67
CA SER A 122 -4.42 -8.04 -5.80
C SER A 122 -3.62 -6.82 -5.36
N LEU A 123 -2.63 -6.46 -6.17
CA LEU A 123 -1.89 -5.20 -6.06
C LEU A 123 -1.29 -4.84 -7.42
N GLY A 124 -0.85 -3.60 -7.57
CA GLY A 124 -0.04 -3.15 -8.70
C GLY A 124 1.33 -2.71 -8.23
N VAL A 125 2.34 -2.92 -9.07
CA VAL A 125 3.70 -2.46 -8.82
C VAL A 125 4.35 -1.94 -10.11
N PHE A 126 4.93 -0.76 -10.07
CA PHE A 126 5.66 -0.22 -11.19
C PHE A 126 6.96 -0.97 -11.45
N GLU A 127 7.30 -1.18 -12.73
CA GLU A 127 8.52 -1.89 -13.14
C GLU A 127 9.80 -1.18 -12.66
N ASN A 128 9.74 0.14 -12.48
CA ASN A 128 10.84 0.92 -11.91
C ASN A 128 10.96 0.79 -10.37
N ASN A 129 10.15 -0.08 -9.74
CA ASN A 129 10.25 -0.43 -8.32
C ASN A 129 10.53 -1.94 -8.10
N PRO A 130 11.69 -2.45 -8.58
CA PRO A 130 12.00 -3.88 -8.52
C PRO A 130 12.14 -4.42 -7.10
N LYS A 131 12.43 -3.56 -6.12
CA LYS A 131 12.51 -3.97 -4.70
C LYS A 131 11.14 -4.36 -4.15
N ALA A 132 10.10 -3.58 -4.45
CA ALA A 132 8.73 -3.90 -4.07
C ALA A 132 8.25 -5.15 -4.81
N LYS A 133 8.47 -5.25 -6.12
CA LYS A 133 8.11 -6.43 -6.93
C LYS A 133 8.71 -7.71 -6.33
N LYS A 134 10.01 -7.71 -6.02
CA LYS A 134 10.69 -8.84 -5.37
C LYS A 134 10.08 -9.19 -4.00
N CYS A 135 9.66 -8.19 -3.23
CA CYS A 135 8.98 -8.40 -1.96
C CYS A 135 7.65 -9.14 -2.16
N TYR A 136 6.82 -8.73 -3.11
CA TYR A 136 5.53 -9.35 -3.40
C TYR A 136 5.69 -10.78 -3.95
N VAL A 137 6.62 -11.01 -4.88
CA VAL A 137 6.94 -12.37 -5.35
C VAL A 137 7.35 -13.27 -4.18
N SER A 138 8.18 -12.78 -3.25
CA SER A 138 8.60 -13.57 -2.08
C SER A 138 7.46 -13.88 -1.10
N ALA A 139 6.36 -13.12 -1.14
CA ALA A 139 5.15 -13.35 -0.37
C ALA A 139 4.13 -14.25 -1.10
N GLY A 140 4.45 -14.72 -2.31
CA GLY A 140 3.64 -15.65 -3.07
C GLY A 140 2.74 -15.01 -4.15
N PHE A 141 2.81 -13.70 -4.33
CA PHE A 141 2.09 -13.03 -5.42
C PHE A 141 2.64 -13.44 -6.79
N LYS A 142 1.75 -13.63 -7.75
CA LYS A 142 2.04 -13.94 -9.15
C LYS A 142 1.52 -12.84 -10.07
N GLU A 143 2.24 -12.59 -11.14
CA GLU A 143 1.81 -11.66 -12.17
C GLU A 143 0.62 -12.24 -12.94
N TYR A 144 -0.39 -11.41 -13.23
CA TYR A 144 -1.54 -11.81 -14.04
C TYR A 144 -1.87 -10.82 -15.16
N GLY A 145 -1.28 -9.63 -15.15
CA GLY A 145 -1.50 -8.60 -16.15
C GLY A 145 -0.54 -7.43 -16.01
N SER A 146 -0.68 -6.48 -16.90
CA SER A 146 0.03 -5.20 -16.86
C SER A 146 -0.78 -4.11 -17.53
N HIS A 147 -0.52 -2.87 -17.15
CA HIS A 147 -1.08 -1.67 -17.75
C HIS A 147 -0.09 -0.51 -17.64
N THR A 148 -0.32 0.55 -18.39
CA THR A 148 0.49 1.78 -18.33
C THR A 148 -0.22 2.84 -17.50
N VAL A 149 0.56 3.67 -16.81
CA VAL A 149 0.09 4.82 -16.06
C VAL A 149 0.83 6.06 -16.52
N ASP A 150 0.10 7.11 -16.86
CA ASP A 150 0.68 8.41 -17.20
C ASP A 150 1.20 9.09 -15.94
N THR A 151 2.45 9.54 -15.99
CA THR A 151 3.10 10.28 -14.92
C THR A 151 3.79 11.53 -15.51
N PRO A 152 4.20 12.51 -14.68
CA PRO A 152 5.01 13.63 -15.15
C PRO A 152 6.36 13.22 -15.77
N PHE A 153 6.79 12.00 -15.52
CA PHE A 153 8.04 11.42 -16.06
C PHE A 153 7.81 10.59 -17.34
N GLY A 154 6.61 10.65 -17.92
CA GLY A 154 6.18 9.80 -19.02
C GLY A 154 5.34 8.61 -18.57
N GLN A 155 5.10 7.68 -19.48
CA GLN A 155 4.35 6.47 -19.19
C GLN A 155 5.21 5.47 -18.41
N TRP A 156 4.65 4.95 -17.32
CA TRP A 156 5.26 3.88 -16.55
C TRP A 156 4.46 2.59 -16.66
N ASP A 157 5.15 1.50 -16.87
CA ASP A 157 4.55 0.17 -16.87
C ASP A 157 4.30 -0.29 -15.44
N CYS A 158 3.09 -0.76 -15.18
CA CYS A 158 2.65 -1.30 -13.90
C CYS A 158 2.29 -2.78 -14.10
N THR A 159 2.93 -3.66 -13.34
CA THR A 159 2.56 -5.08 -13.29
C THR A 159 1.45 -5.27 -12.27
N ASP A 160 0.37 -5.92 -12.68
CA ASP A 160 -0.69 -6.38 -11.81
C ASP A 160 -0.36 -7.77 -11.26
N MET A 161 -0.41 -7.92 -9.95
CA MET A 161 -0.08 -9.15 -9.24
C MET A 161 -1.23 -9.60 -8.35
N GLU A 162 -1.38 -10.91 -8.17
CA GLU A 162 -2.41 -11.50 -7.32
C GLU A 162 -1.88 -12.66 -6.48
N LEU A 163 -2.58 -12.90 -5.37
CA LEU A 163 -2.39 -14.03 -4.46
C LEU A 163 -3.75 -14.64 -4.14
N TYR A 164 -3.89 -15.95 -4.32
CA TYR A 164 -5.03 -16.73 -3.81
C TYR A 164 -4.74 -17.22 -2.39
N LEU A 165 -5.72 -17.11 -1.49
CA LEU A 165 -5.61 -17.39 -0.05
C LEU A 165 -5.95 -18.83 0.30
#